data_cf8e63bca2f22fcb8e280ad5d6cc5503
#
_entry.id   cf8e63bca2f22fcb8e280ad5d6cc5503
#
_cell.length_a   1.000
_cell.length_b   1.000
_cell.length_c   1.000
_cell.angle_alpha   90.00
_cell.angle_beta   90.00
_cell.angle_gamma   90.00
#
_symmetry.space_group_name_H-M   'P 1'
#
loop_
_entity.id
_entity.type
_entity.pdbx_description
1 polymer ?
#
loop_
_entity_poly.entity_id
_entity_poly.type
_entity_poly.pdbx_seq_one_letter_code
_entity_poly.pdbx_strand_id
1 'polypeptide(L)'
;VANEKPVSPIVHLSLKVDDVQKTGDFYQKVFGFQDAVTRKTRDHLSRHMSDGHIDFTMMKYDAGTTSRESKASGDGPCIHHFAIEVPDVARTTEDLKKHGCDIVSDPGVIPVKFRAPGGTVAELVPLGRYKQVAGEKGADPIVHLSLKVDDVDRAGDFYRDVFGFEDAVTRKTRDHLSRHMTAGEIDFTLMQYDAGTQSKESKAAGEGPCIHHFAIEVRDLEKATQAIKSHGCEIVSDPGVIPVKFRAPGGTIAELVPVGRYKRKAA
;
A
#
# COMPACT_ATOMS: atom_id res chain seq x y z
N VAL A 1 19.96 -1.11 -28.01
CA VAL A 1 18.70 -1.47 -27.34
C VAL A 1 19.00 -1.42 -25.86
N ALA A 2 18.48 -0.38 -25.15
CA ALA A 2 18.58 -0.33 -23.71
C ALA A 2 17.89 -1.60 -23.17
N ASN A 3 18.61 -2.35 -22.37
CA ASN A 3 18.04 -3.51 -21.68
C ASN A 3 17.02 -2.95 -20.66
N GLU A 4 15.74 -2.88 -21.04
CA GLU A 4 14.68 -2.45 -20.14
C GLU A 4 14.69 -3.39 -18.93
N LYS A 5 14.82 -2.81 -17.74
CA LYS A 5 14.79 -3.56 -16.49
C LYS A 5 13.38 -4.13 -16.33
N PRO A 6 13.21 -5.43 -16.06
CA PRO A 6 11.88 -5.97 -15.85
C PRO A 6 11.23 -5.33 -14.62
N VAL A 7 9.95 -5.04 -14.70
CA VAL A 7 9.17 -4.46 -13.61
C VAL A 7 9.07 -5.45 -12.45
N SER A 8 9.47 -5.03 -11.28
CA SER A 8 9.32 -5.80 -10.03
C SER A 8 7.93 -5.52 -9.44
N PRO A 9 7.00 -6.50 -9.39
CA PRO A 9 5.63 -6.22 -9.00
C PRO A 9 5.46 -5.98 -7.50
N ILE A 10 4.43 -5.20 -7.13
CA ILE A 10 3.93 -5.14 -5.75
C ILE A 10 3.04 -6.36 -5.52
N VAL A 11 3.34 -7.14 -4.47
CA VAL A 11 2.70 -8.43 -4.18
C VAL A 11 2.08 -8.53 -2.78
N HIS A 12 2.26 -7.51 -1.97
CA HIS A 12 1.80 -7.50 -0.58
C HIS A 12 1.54 -6.08 -0.09
N LEU A 13 0.50 -5.94 0.74
CA LEU A 13 0.15 -4.70 1.46
C LEU A 13 -0.19 -5.04 2.91
N SER A 14 0.48 -4.38 3.85
CA SER A 14 0.27 -4.60 5.28
C SER A 14 -0.27 -3.37 5.99
N LEU A 15 -1.32 -3.56 6.77
CA LEU A 15 -1.93 -2.55 7.63
C LEU A 15 -1.55 -2.83 9.08
N LYS A 16 -1.07 -1.82 9.81
CA LYS A 16 -1.00 -1.86 11.28
C LYS A 16 -2.34 -1.40 11.83
N VAL A 17 -2.96 -2.24 12.67
CA VAL A 17 -4.30 -2.03 13.20
C VAL A 17 -4.38 -2.39 14.69
N ASP A 18 -5.39 -1.88 15.38
CA ASP A 18 -5.62 -2.21 16.78
C ASP A 18 -6.31 -3.56 16.98
N ASP A 19 -7.07 -4.02 15.98
CA ASP A 19 -7.81 -5.29 16.02
C ASP A 19 -7.77 -5.97 14.64
N VAL A 20 -6.94 -7.02 14.53
CA VAL A 20 -6.76 -7.77 13.26
C VAL A 20 -8.02 -8.52 12.85
N GLN A 21 -8.82 -8.98 13.85
CA GLN A 21 -10.04 -9.74 13.58
C GLN A 21 -11.13 -8.82 13.03
N LYS A 22 -11.44 -7.76 13.75
CA LYS A 22 -12.47 -6.78 13.36
C LYS A 22 -12.18 -6.17 11.99
N THR A 23 -10.91 -5.79 11.76
CA THR A 23 -10.51 -5.19 10.48
C THR A 23 -10.59 -6.21 9.34
N GLY A 24 -10.08 -7.43 9.54
CA GLY A 24 -10.15 -8.48 8.51
C GLY A 24 -11.59 -8.89 8.18
N ASP A 25 -12.45 -9.04 9.19
CA ASP A 25 -13.88 -9.35 8.98
C ASP A 25 -14.60 -8.29 8.15
N PHE A 26 -14.23 -7.01 8.30
CA PHE A 26 -14.73 -5.95 7.45
C PHE A 26 -14.37 -6.16 5.98
N TYR A 27 -13.08 -6.38 5.66
CA TYR A 27 -12.65 -6.62 4.28
C TYR A 27 -13.24 -7.90 3.69
N GLN A 28 -13.39 -8.95 4.49
CA GLN A 28 -14.05 -10.18 4.06
C GLN A 28 -15.52 -9.95 3.72
N LYS A 29 -16.28 -9.31 4.60
CA LYS A 29 -17.73 -9.12 4.45
C LYS A 29 -18.11 -8.12 3.36
N VAL A 30 -17.32 -7.05 3.21
CA VAL A 30 -17.64 -5.96 2.28
C VAL A 30 -17.07 -6.21 0.88
N PHE A 31 -15.83 -6.71 0.80
CA PHE A 31 -15.10 -6.82 -0.47
C PHE A 31 -14.81 -8.27 -0.90
N GLY A 32 -15.21 -9.24 -0.09
CA GLY A 32 -15.02 -10.67 -0.41
C GLY A 32 -13.59 -11.16 -0.28
N PHE A 33 -12.72 -10.44 0.44
CA PHE A 33 -11.35 -10.89 0.69
C PHE A 33 -11.35 -12.22 1.45
N GLN A 34 -10.45 -13.12 1.07
CA GLN A 34 -10.40 -14.48 1.62
C GLN A 34 -9.28 -14.63 2.63
N ASP A 35 -9.59 -15.30 3.75
CA ASP A 35 -8.57 -15.63 4.74
C ASP A 35 -7.56 -16.63 4.18
N ALA A 36 -6.28 -16.34 4.41
CA ALA A 36 -5.17 -17.24 4.11
C ALA A 36 -4.65 -17.89 5.40
N VAL A 37 -4.11 -17.09 6.31
CA VAL A 37 -3.55 -17.60 7.56
C VAL A 37 -3.46 -16.50 8.63
N THR A 38 -3.68 -16.88 9.89
CA THR A 38 -3.36 -16.04 11.05
C THR A 38 -2.14 -16.59 11.76
N ARG A 39 -1.16 -15.73 12.04
CA ARG A 39 0.12 -16.12 12.66
C ARG A 39 0.47 -15.19 13.80
N LYS A 40 1.00 -15.77 14.88
CA LYS A 40 1.74 -15.05 15.92
C LYS A 40 3.22 -15.16 15.61
N THR A 41 3.86 -14.05 15.33
CA THR A 41 5.29 -13.92 15.14
C THR A 41 5.93 -13.20 16.35
N ARG A 42 7.25 -13.05 16.36
CA ARG A 42 8.03 -12.56 17.51
C ARG A 42 7.33 -11.48 18.37
N ASP A 43 6.81 -10.46 17.74
CA ASP A 43 6.35 -9.23 18.40
C ASP A 43 4.99 -8.71 17.88
N HIS A 44 4.32 -9.49 17.02
CA HIS A 44 3.02 -9.11 16.48
C HIS A 44 2.13 -10.31 16.10
N LEU A 45 0.84 -10.09 16.09
CA LEU A 45 -0.16 -10.95 15.48
C LEU A 45 -0.43 -10.45 14.06
N SER A 46 -0.47 -11.35 13.08
CA SER A 46 -0.85 -11.02 11.70
C SER A 46 -1.97 -11.93 11.20
N ARG A 47 -2.95 -11.35 10.50
CA ARG A 47 -3.98 -12.04 9.73
C ARG A 47 -3.78 -11.72 8.26
N HIS A 48 -3.40 -12.72 7.50
CA HIS A 48 -3.19 -12.65 6.06
C HIS A 48 -4.46 -12.99 5.32
N MET A 49 -4.80 -12.20 4.33
CA MET A 49 -5.94 -12.38 3.44
C MET A 49 -5.49 -12.19 2.00
N SER A 50 -6.34 -12.51 1.05
CA SER A 50 -6.10 -12.28 -0.37
C SER A 50 -7.33 -11.63 -1.02
N ASP A 51 -7.09 -10.67 -1.89
CA ASP A 51 -8.08 -10.11 -2.83
C ASP A 51 -8.11 -10.86 -4.17
N GLY A 52 -7.35 -11.98 -4.27
CA GLY A 52 -7.14 -12.75 -5.50
C GLY A 52 -5.90 -12.31 -6.30
N HIS A 53 -5.24 -11.20 -5.94
CA HIS A 53 -4.08 -10.64 -6.63
C HIS A 53 -2.87 -10.45 -5.72
N ILE A 54 -3.05 -9.90 -4.52
CA ILE A 54 -1.96 -9.66 -3.57
C ILE A 54 -2.26 -10.26 -2.19
N ASP A 55 -1.22 -10.46 -1.38
CA ASP A 55 -1.36 -10.72 0.04
C ASP A 55 -1.71 -9.41 0.76
N PHE A 56 -2.85 -9.43 1.47
CA PHE A 56 -3.34 -8.29 2.25
C PHE A 56 -3.34 -8.66 3.72
N THR A 57 -2.50 -7.97 4.51
CA THR A 57 -2.28 -8.36 5.91
C THR A 57 -2.70 -7.26 6.87
N MET A 58 -3.45 -7.62 7.90
CA MET A 58 -3.61 -6.84 9.12
C MET A 58 -2.61 -7.33 10.15
N MET A 59 -1.86 -6.40 10.77
CA MET A 59 -0.91 -6.72 11.84
C MET A 59 -1.15 -5.85 13.07
N LYS A 60 -0.96 -6.46 14.25
CA LYS A 60 -1.04 -5.78 15.54
C LYS A 60 0.21 -6.13 16.34
N TYR A 61 0.99 -5.12 16.70
CA TYR A 61 2.13 -5.29 17.59
C TYR A 61 1.68 -5.57 19.03
N ASP A 62 2.51 -6.35 19.73
CA ASP A 62 2.35 -6.57 21.16
C ASP A 62 2.59 -5.26 21.93
N ALA A 63 1.94 -5.10 23.07
CA ALA A 63 2.17 -3.96 23.92
C ALA A 63 3.65 -3.89 24.36
N GLY A 64 4.24 -2.71 24.24
CA GLY A 64 5.64 -2.47 24.59
C GLY A 64 6.67 -2.95 23.56
N THR A 65 6.25 -3.36 22.36
CA THR A 65 7.19 -3.70 21.27
C THR A 65 8.09 -2.51 20.94
N THR A 66 9.40 -2.79 20.87
CA THR A 66 10.44 -1.79 20.58
C THR A 66 11.31 -2.18 19.38
N SER A 67 10.83 -3.11 18.54
CA SER A 67 11.54 -3.52 17.33
C SER A 67 11.76 -2.33 16.38
N ARG A 68 12.78 -2.41 15.53
CA ARG A 68 13.06 -1.37 14.53
C ARG A 68 11.87 -1.16 13.60
N GLU A 69 11.19 -2.26 13.24
CA GLU A 69 10.02 -2.24 12.39
C GLU A 69 8.83 -1.54 13.04
N SER A 70 8.53 -1.84 14.32
CA SER A 70 7.45 -1.16 15.03
C SER A 70 7.71 0.34 15.20
N LYS A 71 8.96 0.72 15.50
CA LYS A 71 9.36 2.13 15.59
C LYS A 71 9.25 2.85 14.23
N ALA A 72 9.60 2.17 13.13
CA ALA A 72 9.53 2.75 11.80
C ALA A 72 8.08 3.09 11.36
N SER A 73 7.09 2.40 11.92
CA SER A 73 5.67 2.63 11.62
C SER A 73 5.03 3.76 12.45
N GLY A 74 5.75 4.32 13.42
CA GLY A 74 5.21 5.34 14.33
C GLY A 74 4.06 4.83 15.21
N ASP A 75 3.33 5.77 15.80
CA ASP A 75 2.19 5.47 16.68
C ASP A 75 0.89 5.29 15.88
N GLY A 76 -0.08 4.60 16.50
CA GLY A 76 -1.42 4.41 15.94
C GLY A 76 -1.51 3.52 14.70
N PRO A 77 -2.73 3.34 14.16
CA PRO A 77 -2.98 2.60 12.93
C PRO A 77 -2.40 3.29 11.69
N CYS A 78 -1.86 2.51 10.76
CA CYS A 78 -1.34 3.04 9.50
C CYS A 78 -1.30 1.94 8.42
N ILE A 79 -1.12 2.34 7.16
CA ILE A 79 -0.62 1.41 6.15
C ILE A 79 0.87 1.28 6.41
N HIS A 80 1.28 0.09 6.87
CA HIS A 80 2.60 -0.12 7.45
C HIS A 80 3.69 -0.22 6.39
N HIS A 81 3.51 -1.09 5.42
CA HIS A 81 4.43 -1.31 4.32
C HIS A 81 3.75 -2.04 3.15
N PHE A 82 4.42 -2.01 2.03
CA PHE A 82 4.12 -2.86 0.87
C PHE A 82 5.37 -3.66 0.48
N ALA A 83 5.19 -4.80 -0.18
CA ALA A 83 6.30 -5.63 -0.63
C ALA A 83 6.47 -5.57 -2.14
N ILE A 84 7.73 -5.49 -2.56
CA ILE A 84 8.17 -5.58 -3.95
C ILE A 84 8.88 -6.92 -4.10
N GLU A 85 8.40 -7.73 -5.04
CA GLU A 85 9.00 -9.03 -5.37
C GLU A 85 10.19 -8.84 -6.32
N VAL A 86 11.32 -9.41 -5.96
CA VAL A 86 12.55 -9.28 -6.72
C VAL A 86 13.24 -10.63 -6.93
N PRO A 87 13.91 -10.83 -8.09
CA PRO A 87 14.61 -12.11 -8.36
C PRO A 87 15.85 -12.32 -7.49
N ASP A 88 16.49 -11.26 -7.01
CA ASP A 88 17.70 -11.31 -6.18
C ASP A 88 17.63 -10.26 -5.07
N VAL A 89 17.22 -10.71 -3.87
CA VAL A 89 17.08 -9.85 -2.68
C VAL A 89 18.41 -9.26 -2.25
N ALA A 90 19.50 -10.03 -2.32
CA ALA A 90 20.81 -9.57 -1.88
C ALA A 90 21.35 -8.46 -2.78
N ARG A 91 21.32 -8.66 -4.09
CA ARG A 91 21.72 -7.66 -5.08
C ARG A 91 20.88 -6.39 -4.97
N THR A 92 19.55 -6.55 -4.89
CA THR A 92 18.65 -5.40 -4.78
C THR A 92 18.87 -4.65 -3.47
N THR A 93 19.19 -5.34 -2.37
CA THR A 93 19.54 -4.69 -1.10
C THR A 93 20.80 -3.81 -1.22
N GLU A 94 21.80 -4.26 -1.97
CA GLU A 94 22.99 -3.42 -2.23
C GLU A 94 22.65 -2.21 -3.12
N ASP A 95 21.74 -2.37 -4.08
CA ASP A 95 21.27 -1.25 -4.89
C ASP A 95 20.48 -0.23 -4.05
N LEU A 96 19.64 -0.68 -3.11
CA LEU A 96 18.98 0.20 -2.15
C LEU A 96 19.97 1.05 -1.33
N LYS A 97 21.03 0.43 -0.83
CA LYS A 97 22.08 1.13 -0.06
C LYS A 97 22.79 2.21 -0.92
N LYS A 98 23.07 1.91 -2.19
CA LYS A 98 23.66 2.90 -3.14
C LYS A 98 22.73 4.10 -3.37
N HIS A 99 21.42 3.89 -3.29
CA HIS A 99 20.42 4.96 -3.38
C HIS A 99 20.14 5.66 -2.04
N GLY A 100 20.92 5.34 -1.01
CA GLY A 100 20.81 5.98 0.30
C GLY A 100 19.59 5.55 1.13
N CYS A 101 19.00 4.38 0.83
CA CYS A 101 17.92 3.83 1.63
C CYS A 101 18.41 3.34 3.00
N ASP A 102 17.64 3.64 4.05
CA ASP A 102 17.86 3.07 5.38
C ASP A 102 17.26 1.66 5.46
N ILE A 103 18.08 0.66 5.82
CA ILE A 103 17.60 -0.71 6.02
C ILE A 103 17.04 -0.83 7.43
N VAL A 104 15.72 -1.06 7.51
CA VAL A 104 14.95 -1.12 8.77
C VAL A 104 15.04 -2.50 9.42
N SER A 105 15.09 -3.59 8.65
CA SER A 105 15.22 -4.96 9.17
C SER A 105 16.57 -5.20 9.81
N ASP A 106 16.61 -6.14 10.75
CA ASP A 106 17.87 -6.66 11.28
C ASP A 106 18.69 -7.37 10.19
N PRO A 107 20.03 -7.35 10.29
CA PRO A 107 20.90 -8.01 9.30
C PRO A 107 20.54 -9.49 9.12
N GLY A 108 20.44 -9.93 7.86
CA GLY A 108 20.16 -11.32 7.50
C GLY A 108 18.68 -11.74 7.60
N VAL A 109 17.79 -10.84 8.00
CA VAL A 109 16.35 -11.10 8.05
C VAL A 109 15.71 -10.89 6.67
N ILE A 110 14.88 -11.82 6.24
CA ILE A 110 14.03 -11.74 5.04
C ILE A 110 12.56 -11.84 5.50
N PRO A 111 11.69 -10.89 5.10
CA PRO A 111 11.85 -9.79 4.15
C PRO A 111 12.83 -8.70 4.58
N VAL A 112 13.47 -8.05 3.62
CA VAL A 112 14.32 -6.88 3.90
C VAL A 112 13.48 -5.62 3.86
N LYS A 113 13.14 -5.04 5.01
CA LYS A 113 12.43 -3.76 5.08
C LYS A 113 13.40 -2.60 4.95
N PHE A 114 13.00 -1.59 4.20
CA PHE A 114 13.79 -0.39 3.95
C PHE A 114 12.91 0.86 3.94
N ARG A 115 13.51 2.01 4.23
CA ARG A 115 12.88 3.30 4.04
C ARG A 115 13.32 3.88 2.72
N ALA A 116 12.35 4.07 1.81
CA ALA A 116 12.59 4.66 0.49
C ALA A 116 12.91 6.16 0.58
N PRO A 117 13.50 6.78 -0.46
CA PRO A 117 13.83 8.21 -0.48
C PRO A 117 12.64 9.16 -0.27
N GLY A 118 11.42 8.72 -0.42
CA GLY A 118 10.21 9.46 -0.08
C GLY A 118 9.74 9.28 1.37
N GLY A 119 10.52 8.59 2.23
CA GLY A 119 10.25 8.38 3.66
C GLY A 119 9.32 7.20 3.98
N THR A 120 8.72 6.56 3.00
CA THR A 120 7.81 5.42 3.21
C THR A 120 8.57 4.11 3.42
N VAL A 121 7.95 3.18 4.16
CA VAL A 121 8.52 1.85 4.39
C VAL A 121 8.01 0.87 3.32
N ALA A 122 8.95 0.17 2.69
CA ALA A 122 8.67 -0.94 1.79
C ALA A 122 9.54 -2.14 2.17
N GLU A 123 9.26 -3.31 1.59
CA GLU A 123 10.09 -4.50 1.79
C GLU A 123 10.44 -5.19 0.47
N LEU A 124 11.59 -5.85 0.45
CA LEU A 124 11.99 -6.77 -0.62
C LEU A 124 11.63 -8.19 -0.22
N VAL A 125 11.05 -8.91 -1.15
CA VAL A 125 10.74 -10.34 -1.00
C VAL A 125 11.27 -11.14 -2.20
N PRO A 126 11.73 -12.39 -1.99
CA PRO A 126 12.10 -13.27 -3.08
C PRO A 126 10.87 -13.72 -3.87
N LEU A 127 11.09 -14.11 -5.13
CA LEU A 127 10.05 -14.63 -6.02
C LEU A 127 9.20 -15.71 -5.34
N GLY A 128 7.88 -15.54 -5.41
CA GLY A 128 6.89 -16.48 -4.90
C GLY A 128 6.76 -16.53 -3.38
N ARG A 129 7.30 -15.55 -2.63
CA ARG A 129 7.15 -15.52 -1.16
C ARG A 129 5.70 -15.39 -0.73
N TYR A 130 4.99 -14.49 -1.35
CA TYR A 130 3.55 -14.32 -1.20
C TYR A 130 2.83 -15.02 -2.36
N LYS A 131 3.16 -16.31 -2.58
CA LYS A 131 2.34 -17.14 -3.48
C LYS A 131 0.93 -17.04 -2.97
N GLN A 132 0.12 -16.40 -3.76
CA GLN A 132 -1.27 -16.16 -3.47
C GLN A 132 -1.92 -17.48 -3.09
N VAL A 133 -2.61 -17.48 -1.99
CA VAL A 133 -3.75 -18.36 -1.88
C VAL A 133 -4.62 -17.92 -3.05
N ALA A 134 -4.70 -18.75 -4.09
CA ALA A 134 -5.55 -18.50 -5.23
C ALA A 134 -6.97 -18.31 -4.68
N GLY A 135 -7.32 -17.05 -4.43
CA GLY A 135 -8.67 -16.70 -4.03
C GLY A 135 -9.58 -17.07 -5.18
N GLU A 136 -10.71 -17.66 -4.88
CA GLU A 136 -11.75 -17.84 -5.89
C GLU A 136 -12.05 -16.48 -6.52
N LYS A 137 -12.16 -16.43 -7.85
CA LYS A 137 -12.53 -15.23 -8.59
C LYS A 137 -13.83 -14.64 -8.01
N GLY A 138 -13.78 -13.50 -7.36
CA GLY A 138 -14.97 -12.88 -6.79
C GLY A 138 -14.74 -11.76 -5.78
N ALA A 139 -13.53 -11.60 -5.24
CA ALA A 139 -13.20 -10.44 -4.42
C ALA A 139 -13.04 -9.17 -5.28
N ASP A 140 -13.31 -8.02 -4.68
CA ASP A 140 -13.03 -6.72 -5.28
C ASP A 140 -11.52 -6.42 -5.16
N PRO A 141 -10.76 -6.33 -6.26
CA PRO A 141 -9.30 -6.31 -6.19
C PRO A 141 -8.74 -4.96 -5.75
N ILE A 142 -7.57 -4.99 -5.10
CA ILE A 142 -6.74 -3.80 -4.88
C ILE A 142 -6.02 -3.46 -6.19
N VAL A 143 -6.20 -2.23 -6.67
CA VAL A 143 -5.73 -1.80 -8.01
C VAL A 143 -4.80 -0.58 -7.95
N HIS A 144 -4.66 0.05 -6.79
CA HIS A 144 -3.93 1.30 -6.64
C HIS A 144 -3.30 1.40 -5.25
N LEU A 145 -2.10 1.97 -5.19
CA LEU A 145 -1.40 2.32 -3.97
C LEU A 145 -0.82 3.73 -4.10
N SER A 146 -1.14 4.60 -3.18
CA SER A 146 -0.68 5.98 -3.18
C SER A 146 0.20 6.30 -1.97
N LEU A 147 1.33 6.91 -2.24
CA LEU A 147 2.28 7.39 -1.24
C LEU A 147 2.27 8.92 -1.20
N LYS A 148 2.19 9.50 0.00
CA LYS A 148 2.49 10.90 0.20
C LYS A 148 3.99 11.05 0.40
N VAL A 149 4.62 11.91 -0.41
CA VAL A 149 6.07 12.17 -0.41
C VAL A 149 6.35 13.66 -0.46
N ASP A 150 7.55 14.05 -0.10
CA ASP A 150 7.98 15.46 -0.15
C ASP A 150 8.41 15.89 -1.56
N ASP A 151 8.81 14.92 -2.40
CA ASP A 151 9.31 15.15 -3.77
C ASP A 151 8.93 13.96 -4.66
N VAL A 152 7.99 14.18 -5.58
CA VAL A 152 7.49 13.11 -6.47
C VAL A 152 8.52 12.68 -7.50
N ASP A 153 9.40 13.59 -7.94
CA ASP A 153 10.40 13.27 -8.96
C ASP A 153 11.50 12.40 -8.36
N ARG A 154 12.07 12.83 -7.24
CA ARG A 154 13.08 12.06 -6.51
C ARG A 154 12.58 10.67 -6.12
N ALA A 155 11.37 10.58 -5.56
CA ALA A 155 10.80 9.31 -5.18
C ALA A 155 10.49 8.41 -6.39
N GLY A 156 9.93 8.99 -7.47
CA GLY A 156 9.60 8.24 -8.68
C GLY A 156 10.84 7.73 -9.41
N ASP A 157 11.86 8.54 -9.53
CA ASP A 157 13.13 8.14 -10.15
C ASP A 157 13.76 6.96 -9.40
N PHE A 158 13.71 6.96 -8.06
CA PHE A 158 14.15 5.82 -7.25
C PHE A 158 13.40 4.52 -7.62
N TYR A 159 12.05 4.55 -7.67
CA TYR A 159 11.27 3.35 -8.00
C TYR A 159 11.48 2.89 -9.45
N ARG A 160 11.65 3.82 -10.39
CA ARG A 160 12.02 3.50 -11.77
C ARG A 160 13.40 2.84 -11.84
N ASP A 161 14.41 3.44 -11.21
CA ASP A 161 15.81 3.03 -11.37
C ASP A 161 16.10 1.72 -10.63
N VAL A 162 15.49 1.50 -9.46
CA VAL A 162 15.71 0.29 -8.65
C VAL A 162 14.78 -0.86 -9.04
N PHE A 163 13.49 -0.58 -9.32
CA PHE A 163 12.48 -1.62 -9.48
C PHE A 163 11.89 -1.71 -10.89
N GLY A 164 12.29 -0.82 -11.79
CA GLY A 164 11.77 -0.81 -13.15
C GLY A 164 10.32 -0.32 -13.26
N PHE A 165 9.81 0.43 -12.26
CA PHE A 165 8.47 1.00 -12.36
C PHE A 165 8.42 1.98 -13.54
N GLU A 166 7.33 1.94 -14.31
CA GLU A 166 7.20 2.74 -15.51
C GLU A 166 6.30 3.96 -15.26
N ASP A 167 6.76 5.13 -15.72
CA ASP A 167 5.96 6.35 -15.67
C ASP A 167 4.72 6.23 -16.56
N ALA A 168 3.55 6.55 -16.00
CA ALA A 168 2.29 6.60 -16.73
C ALA A 168 1.88 8.04 -17.03
N VAL A 169 1.73 8.88 -15.98
CA VAL A 169 1.35 10.29 -16.14
C VAL A 169 1.67 11.09 -14.88
N THR A 170 2.09 12.34 -15.06
CA THR A 170 2.19 13.32 -13.98
C THR A 170 1.09 14.36 -14.14
N ARG A 171 0.35 14.66 -13.06
CA ARG A 171 -0.78 15.59 -13.07
C ARG A 171 -0.71 16.54 -11.88
N LYS A 172 -1.01 17.81 -12.12
CA LYS A 172 -1.33 18.79 -11.07
C LYS A 172 -2.84 18.78 -10.86
N THR A 173 -3.27 18.42 -9.68
CA THR A 173 -4.65 18.53 -9.24
C THR A 173 -4.81 19.69 -8.26
N ARG A 174 -6.01 19.90 -7.71
CA ARG A 174 -6.35 21.08 -6.90
C ARG A 174 -5.29 21.49 -5.89
N ASP A 175 -4.75 20.54 -5.13
CA ASP A 175 -3.92 20.78 -3.95
C ASP A 175 -2.67 19.88 -3.86
N HIS A 176 -2.39 19.11 -4.93
CA HIS A 176 -1.22 18.26 -4.97
C HIS A 176 -0.73 17.98 -6.40
N LEU A 177 0.54 17.67 -6.53
CA LEU A 177 1.15 17.05 -7.70
C LEU A 177 1.10 15.53 -7.51
N SER A 178 0.69 14.79 -8.55
CA SER A 178 0.71 13.33 -8.54
C SER A 178 1.51 12.80 -9.72
N ARG A 179 2.44 11.86 -9.46
CA ARG A 179 3.17 11.08 -10.46
C ARG A 179 2.67 9.65 -10.38
N HIS A 180 1.98 9.20 -11.43
CA HIS A 180 1.47 7.85 -11.55
C HIS A 180 2.50 6.98 -12.26
N MET A 181 2.73 5.80 -11.71
CA MET A 181 3.62 4.78 -12.25
C MET A 181 2.92 3.43 -12.27
N THR A 182 3.45 2.46 -13.01
CA THR A 182 2.96 1.08 -12.99
C THR A 182 3.94 0.17 -12.27
N ALA A 183 3.43 -0.66 -11.36
CA ALA A 183 4.18 -1.66 -10.61
C ALA A 183 3.55 -3.05 -10.83
N GLY A 184 3.69 -3.58 -12.05
CA GLY A 184 2.92 -4.74 -12.49
C GLY A 184 1.46 -4.35 -12.73
N GLU A 185 0.53 -4.97 -12.01
CA GLU A 185 -0.92 -4.70 -12.13
C GLU A 185 -1.42 -3.55 -11.24
N ILE A 186 -0.56 -2.98 -10.38
CA ILE A 186 -0.91 -1.90 -9.45
C ILE A 186 -0.55 -0.54 -10.06
N ASP A 187 -1.51 0.39 -10.07
CA ASP A 187 -1.22 1.82 -10.25
C ASP A 187 -0.54 2.32 -8.97
N PHE A 188 0.71 2.75 -9.12
CA PHE A 188 1.53 3.25 -8.02
C PHE A 188 1.66 4.76 -8.14
N THR A 189 1.11 5.50 -7.19
CA THR A 189 1.08 6.96 -7.25
C THR A 189 1.89 7.59 -6.13
N LEU A 190 2.70 8.56 -6.49
CA LEU A 190 3.39 9.45 -5.58
C LEU A 190 2.66 10.78 -5.56
N MET A 191 2.32 11.29 -4.37
CA MET A 191 1.57 12.53 -4.16
C MET A 191 2.39 13.50 -3.33
N GLN A 192 2.53 14.73 -3.83
CA GLN A 192 3.16 15.83 -3.11
C GLN A 192 2.12 16.95 -2.95
N TYR A 193 1.67 17.15 -1.71
CA TYR A 193 0.74 18.23 -1.40
C TYR A 193 1.41 19.59 -1.49
N ASP A 194 0.65 20.60 -1.91
CA ASP A 194 1.08 21.98 -1.88
C ASP A 194 1.26 22.45 -0.42
N ALA A 195 2.20 23.35 -0.21
CA ALA A 195 2.42 23.94 1.10
C ALA A 195 1.14 24.59 1.65
N GLY A 196 0.78 24.28 2.88
CA GLY A 196 -0.40 24.82 3.55
C GLY A 196 -1.73 24.20 3.14
N THR A 197 -1.73 23.09 2.38
CA THR A 197 -2.97 22.37 2.03
C THR A 197 -3.77 21.99 3.27
N GLN A 198 -5.08 22.26 3.24
CA GLN A 198 -6.01 22.01 4.34
C GLN A 198 -7.18 21.10 3.93
N SER A 199 -7.07 20.37 2.82
CA SER A 199 -8.11 19.43 2.39
C SER A 199 -8.31 18.31 3.42
N LYS A 200 -9.52 17.74 3.43
CA LYS A 200 -9.81 16.60 4.32
C LYS A 200 -8.86 15.43 4.09
N GLU A 201 -8.49 15.21 2.83
CA GLU A 201 -7.57 14.13 2.45
C GLU A 201 -6.15 14.37 2.98
N SER A 202 -5.61 15.59 2.83
CA SER A 202 -4.29 15.92 3.36
C SER A 202 -4.24 15.82 4.90
N LYS A 203 -5.30 16.26 5.58
CA LYS A 203 -5.43 16.14 7.04
C LYS A 203 -5.53 14.67 7.49
N ALA A 204 -6.27 13.84 6.74
CA ALA A 204 -6.40 12.42 7.03
C ALA A 204 -5.08 11.65 6.90
N ALA A 205 -4.17 12.13 6.04
CA ALA A 205 -2.82 11.57 5.88
C ALA A 205 -1.86 11.93 7.02
N GLY A 206 -2.20 12.93 7.83
CA GLY A 206 -1.31 13.43 8.89
C GLY A 206 -0.08 14.15 8.35
N GLU A 207 0.91 14.37 9.21
CA GLU A 207 2.17 15.04 8.86
C GLU A 207 3.19 14.06 8.27
N GLY A 208 4.15 14.59 7.51
CA GLY A 208 5.26 13.85 6.93
C GLY A 208 4.87 12.83 5.84
N PRO A 209 5.87 12.15 5.28
CA PRO A 209 5.64 11.09 4.28
C PRO A 209 4.93 9.87 4.86
N CYS A 210 4.02 9.28 4.09
CA CYS A 210 3.31 8.06 4.50
C CYS A 210 2.82 7.28 3.28
N ILE A 211 2.42 6.01 3.49
CA ILE A 211 1.56 5.33 2.54
C ILE A 211 0.16 5.86 2.80
N HIS A 212 -0.35 6.64 1.85
CA HIS A 212 -1.53 7.47 2.04
C HIS A 212 -2.83 6.67 1.99
N HIS A 213 -3.03 5.91 0.94
CA HIS A 213 -4.22 5.08 0.74
C HIS A 213 -3.97 4.00 -0.32
N PHE A 214 -4.89 3.06 -0.37
CA PHE A 214 -5.00 2.09 -1.47
C PHE A 214 -6.43 2.10 -2.01
N ALA A 215 -6.61 1.66 -3.26
CA ALA A 215 -7.92 1.60 -3.90
C ALA A 215 -8.39 0.17 -4.11
N ILE A 216 -9.67 -0.05 -3.85
CA ILE A 216 -10.41 -1.27 -4.15
C ILE A 216 -11.33 -0.97 -5.35
N GLU A 217 -11.19 -1.75 -6.42
CA GLU A 217 -12.03 -1.64 -7.59
C GLU A 217 -13.35 -2.38 -7.37
N VAL A 218 -14.46 -1.67 -7.52
CA VAL A 218 -15.79 -2.22 -7.27
C VAL A 218 -16.69 -2.09 -8.50
N ARG A 219 -17.53 -3.11 -8.74
CA ARG A 219 -18.45 -3.14 -9.88
C ARG A 219 -19.60 -2.15 -9.72
N ASP A 220 -20.05 -1.94 -8.49
CA ASP A 220 -21.16 -1.06 -8.13
C ASP A 220 -20.70 -0.12 -7.01
N LEU A 221 -20.31 1.10 -7.41
CA LEU A 221 -19.75 2.10 -6.49
C LEU A 221 -20.78 2.56 -5.45
N GLU A 222 -22.06 2.67 -5.85
CA GLU A 222 -23.13 3.10 -4.94
C GLU A 222 -23.39 2.04 -3.88
N LYS A 223 -23.57 0.78 -4.29
CA LYS A 223 -23.78 -0.36 -3.39
C LYS A 223 -22.58 -0.53 -2.44
N ALA A 224 -21.34 -0.46 -2.94
CA ALA A 224 -20.15 -0.54 -2.10
C ALA A 224 -20.08 0.64 -1.11
N THR A 225 -20.44 1.86 -1.55
CA THR A 225 -20.48 3.04 -0.67
C THR A 225 -21.51 2.87 0.45
N GLN A 226 -22.69 2.32 0.15
CA GLN A 226 -23.68 2.01 1.19
C GLN A 226 -23.18 0.92 2.15
N ALA A 227 -22.52 -0.10 1.63
CA ALA A 227 -21.95 -1.17 2.46
C ALA A 227 -20.91 -0.63 3.46
N ILE A 228 -19.96 0.20 3.05
CA ILE A 228 -18.98 0.78 3.97
C ILE A 228 -19.64 1.68 5.02
N LYS A 229 -20.65 2.48 4.64
CA LYS A 229 -21.43 3.30 5.58
C LYS A 229 -22.17 2.45 6.62
N SER A 230 -22.79 1.34 6.22
CA SER A 230 -23.48 0.44 7.14
C SER A 230 -22.54 -0.23 8.16
N HIS A 231 -21.24 -0.30 7.85
CA HIS A 231 -20.20 -0.76 8.77
C HIS A 231 -19.59 0.39 9.61
N GLY A 232 -20.17 1.59 9.55
CA GLY A 232 -19.74 2.74 10.35
C GLY A 232 -18.45 3.42 9.86
N CYS A 233 -18.05 3.21 8.59
CA CYS A 233 -16.88 3.88 8.05
C CYS A 233 -17.13 5.38 7.84
N GLU A 234 -16.17 6.20 8.23
CA GLU A 234 -16.15 7.63 7.94
C GLU A 234 -15.82 7.87 6.46
N ILE A 235 -16.63 8.66 5.75
CA ILE A 235 -16.30 9.12 4.39
C ILE A 235 -15.41 10.35 4.49
N VAL A 236 -14.20 10.25 3.94
CA VAL A 236 -13.16 11.29 3.97
C VAL A 236 -13.28 12.24 2.77
N SER A 237 -13.66 11.74 1.59
CA SER A 237 -13.86 12.57 0.41
C SER A 237 -15.11 13.44 0.51
N ASP A 238 -15.14 14.54 -0.26
CA ASP A 238 -16.32 15.40 -0.35
C ASP A 238 -17.49 14.66 -1.02
N PRO A 239 -18.74 15.03 -0.71
CA PRO A 239 -19.92 14.42 -1.33
C PRO A 239 -19.88 14.51 -2.85
N GLY A 240 -20.16 13.38 -3.53
CA GLY A 240 -20.19 13.29 -5.00
C GLY A 240 -18.82 13.22 -5.68
N VAL A 241 -17.73 13.25 -4.93
CA VAL A 241 -16.37 13.08 -5.48
C VAL A 241 -16.04 11.60 -5.65
N ILE A 242 -15.48 11.25 -6.81
CA ILE A 242 -14.94 9.93 -7.12
C ILE A 242 -13.43 10.09 -7.36
N PRO A 243 -12.58 9.32 -6.64
CA PRO A 243 -12.84 8.16 -5.77
C PRO A 243 -13.55 8.48 -4.45
N VAL A 244 -14.28 7.51 -3.92
CA VAL A 244 -14.86 7.62 -2.57
C VAL A 244 -13.83 7.17 -1.54
N LYS A 245 -13.17 8.11 -0.88
CA LYS A 245 -12.22 7.79 0.20
C LYS A 245 -12.93 7.62 1.53
N PHE A 246 -12.52 6.61 2.27
CA PHE A 246 -13.11 6.29 3.58
C PHE A 246 -12.04 5.81 4.56
N ARG A 247 -12.33 5.97 5.84
CA ARG A 247 -11.54 5.39 6.92
C ARG A 247 -12.10 4.02 7.27
N ALA A 248 -11.33 2.98 7.00
CA ALA A 248 -11.70 1.60 7.32
C ALA A 248 -11.66 1.34 8.84
N PRO A 249 -12.36 0.29 9.33
CA PRO A 249 -12.13 -0.21 10.68
C PRO A 249 -10.66 -0.56 10.87
N GLY A 250 -10.02 -0.02 11.92
CA GLY A 250 -8.57 -0.10 12.09
C GLY A 250 -7.84 1.19 11.69
N GLY A 251 -8.56 2.23 11.20
CA GLY A 251 -8.07 3.60 11.08
C GLY A 251 -7.36 3.95 9.77
N THR A 252 -7.12 2.99 8.89
CA THR A 252 -6.42 3.23 7.60
C THR A 252 -7.34 3.84 6.55
N ILE A 253 -6.78 4.62 5.62
CA ILE A 253 -7.52 5.19 4.50
C ILE A 253 -7.50 4.23 3.32
N ALA A 254 -8.69 3.95 2.80
CA ALA A 254 -8.90 3.25 1.54
C ALA A 254 -9.83 4.07 0.64
N GLU A 255 -9.89 3.71 -0.63
CA GLU A 255 -10.83 4.33 -1.57
C GLU A 255 -11.56 3.28 -2.41
N LEU A 256 -12.78 3.60 -2.81
CA LEU A 256 -13.56 2.85 -3.78
C LEU A 256 -13.43 3.51 -5.14
N VAL A 257 -13.16 2.71 -6.15
CA VAL A 257 -13.06 3.15 -7.54
C VAL A 257 -13.92 2.27 -8.45
N PRO A 258 -14.55 2.84 -9.49
CA PRO A 258 -15.27 2.05 -10.48
C PRO A 258 -14.29 1.24 -11.34
N VAL A 259 -14.77 0.13 -11.91
CA VAL A 259 -14.01 -0.74 -12.83
C VAL A 259 -13.33 0.07 -13.93
N GLY A 260 -12.04 -0.18 -14.13
CA GLY A 260 -11.22 0.42 -15.18
C GLY A 260 -10.75 1.85 -14.92
N ARG A 261 -10.95 2.40 -13.70
CA ARG A 261 -10.42 3.72 -13.34
C ARG A 261 -8.90 3.76 -13.42
N TYR A 262 -8.23 2.78 -12.85
CA TYR A 262 -6.80 2.58 -12.97
C TYR A 262 -6.56 1.50 -14.06
N LYS A 263 -6.08 1.94 -15.22
CA LYS A 263 -5.81 1.02 -16.33
C LYS A 263 -4.65 0.12 -15.96
N ARG A 264 -4.93 -1.18 -15.85
CA ARG A 264 -3.89 -2.19 -15.77
C ARG A 264 -3.27 -2.36 -17.15
N LYS A 265 -1.93 -2.43 -17.27
CA LYS A 265 -1.33 -3.02 -18.46
C LYS A 265 -1.70 -4.51 -18.43
N ALA A 266 -2.33 -5.00 -19.49
CA ALA A 266 -2.52 -6.44 -19.66
C ALA A 266 -1.16 -7.13 -19.60
N ALA A 267 -1.07 -8.19 -18.77
CA ALA A 267 0.13 -9.01 -18.65
C ALA A 267 0.46 -9.69 -19.99
#